data_9ddab41482197ef2c73891a49292cf33
#
_entry.id   9ddab41482197ef2c73891a49292cf33
#
_cell.length_a   1.000
_cell.length_b   1.000
_cell.length_c   1.000
_cell.angle_alpha   90.00
_cell.angle_beta   90.00
_cell.angle_gamma   90.00
#
_symmetry.space_group_name_H-M   'P 1'
#
loop_
_entity.id
_entity.type
_entity.pdbx_description
1 polymer ?
#
loop_
_entity_poly.entity_id
_entity_poly.type
_entity_poly.pdbx_seq_one_letter_code
_entity_poly.pdbx_strand_id
1 'polypeptide(L)'
;MHAYRSHTCADLNKSNVGDDVRLAGGVHRVRDHGGLLFIDLRDHFGMTQVLADPDSPVFAEIEKVRSEWCIRIDGTVKARDASLVNEKIPTGEIEVFIRDMEVLGAADELPLMVFGDQEYPEETRLRYRYLDLRREKLQRNMTMRSDVVASIRKRMWDKEFREYQTPIITASSPEGARDFLVPSRLHPGKFYALPQAPQQFKQLLMVSGFDKYFQIAPCFRDEDPSADRSPTDFYQLDMEMSFVTQQDVFDTIQPVLQGVFEEFGGGRKVDAEWPQISYRDAALWYGTDKPDLRNPIKMQVVSEHFAGSGFAIFAKLLEQEGTEIRAIPAPGGGSRKFCDRMNAFAQKEGLPGMGYIFWRDQGEGMEAAGPLAKNIGPERTEAIRQQLGLEVGDAAFFLGGKPSAFEAVAGRARVEIGNELGLTEQDRFAFAWIVDFPIYEKDEETGRIDFEHNPFSMPQGGMEALDGDPLKVLGYQYDLACNGYELVSGAIRNHRPEIMFKAFEIAGYDEAEVRKRFGGMVNAFQYGAPPHGGCAAGIDRIVMLLADEANIREVILFPMNQRAEDLMMNAPNEPMNEQLRELSLRVIEPDS
;
A
#
# COMPACT_ATOMS: atom_id res chain seq x y z
N MET A 1 30.11 29.90 -21.30
CA MET A 1 29.44 29.33 -20.10
C MET A 1 27.94 29.27 -20.39
N HIS A 2 27.24 28.24 -19.93
CA HIS A 2 25.78 28.13 -20.12
C HIS A 2 25.07 29.34 -19.42
N ALA A 3 23.90 29.73 -19.92
CA ALA A 3 23.20 30.92 -19.43
C ALA A 3 22.85 30.84 -17.93
N TYR A 4 22.53 29.67 -17.42
CA TYR A 4 22.09 29.49 -16.02
C TYR A 4 23.09 28.77 -15.13
N ARG A 5 23.79 27.72 -15.57
CA ARG A 5 24.74 26.97 -14.75
C ARG A 5 25.81 26.25 -15.56
N SER A 6 27.02 26.19 -15.03
CA SER A 6 28.12 25.38 -15.55
C SER A 6 28.20 24.00 -14.86
N HIS A 7 27.78 23.95 -13.59
CA HIS A 7 27.78 22.75 -12.73
C HIS A 7 26.47 22.69 -11.95
N THR A 8 26.09 21.49 -11.50
CA THR A 8 25.05 21.30 -10.49
C THR A 8 25.58 21.62 -9.10
N CYS A 9 24.68 21.72 -8.11
CA CYS A 9 25.08 21.94 -6.73
C CYS A 9 25.70 20.71 -6.05
N ALA A 10 25.91 19.61 -6.78
CA ALA A 10 26.59 18.40 -6.31
C ALA A 10 27.92 18.11 -7.01
N ASP A 11 28.23 18.79 -8.11
CA ASP A 11 29.37 18.43 -8.99
C ASP A 11 30.72 18.88 -8.46
N LEU A 12 30.76 19.91 -7.62
CA LEU A 12 32.00 20.57 -7.20
C LEU A 12 32.73 19.81 -6.10
N ASN A 13 34.04 19.74 -6.23
CA ASN A 13 34.93 19.10 -5.26
C ASN A 13 36.31 19.82 -5.25
N LYS A 14 37.28 19.30 -4.48
CA LYS A 14 38.61 19.89 -4.36
C LYS A 14 39.36 20.10 -5.67
N SER A 15 39.08 19.28 -6.69
CA SER A 15 39.74 19.44 -8.00
C SER A 15 39.31 20.70 -8.73
N ASN A 16 38.19 21.30 -8.34
CA ASN A 16 37.66 22.53 -8.92
C ASN A 16 38.18 23.81 -8.24
N VAL A 17 39.05 23.70 -7.23
CA VAL A 17 39.57 24.87 -6.53
C VAL A 17 40.34 25.79 -7.49
N GLY A 18 39.91 27.04 -7.54
CA GLY A 18 40.42 28.04 -8.48
C GLY A 18 39.60 28.24 -9.74
N ASP A 19 38.64 27.32 -10.03
CA ASP A 19 37.75 27.42 -11.18
C ASP A 19 36.71 28.54 -10.95
N ASP A 20 36.38 29.21 -12.06
CA ASP A 20 35.25 30.12 -12.13
C ASP A 20 34.00 29.32 -12.58
N VAL A 21 33.00 29.32 -11.73
CA VAL A 21 31.78 28.51 -11.91
C VAL A 21 30.52 29.37 -11.87
N ARG A 22 29.49 28.86 -12.52
CA ARG A 22 28.10 29.38 -12.46
C ARG A 22 27.21 28.31 -11.86
N LEU A 23 26.53 28.65 -10.77
CA LEU A 23 25.54 27.81 -10.13
C LEU A 23 24.18 28.50 -10.14
N ALA A 24 23.12 27.72 -10.21
CA ALA A 24 21.75 28.21 -10.06
C ALA A 24 20.92 27.23 -9.25
N GLY A 25 20.10 27.74 -8.36
CA GLY A 25 19.28 26.92 -7.48
C GLY A 25 18.43 27.74 -6.52
N GLY A 26 17.73 27.04 -5.63
CA GLY A 26 16.98 27.63 -4.53
C GLY A 26 17.86 27.93 -3.32
N VAL A 27 17.63 29.07 -2.73
CA VAL A 27 18.27 29.46 -1.46
C VAL A 27 17.66 28.68 -0.32
N HIS A 28 18.36 27.66 0.17
CA HIS A 28 17.86 26.84 1.27
C HIS A 28 17.94 27.57 2.61
N ARG A 29 19.07 28.18 2.89
CA ARG A 29 19.31 28.93 4.14
C ARG A 29 20.28 30.09 3.90
N VAL A 30 20.05 31.21 4.57
CA VAL A 30 20.97 32.36 4.64
C VAL A 30 21.44 32.49 6.08
N ARG A 31 22.73 32.70 6.27
CA ARG A 31 23.37 32.94 7.60
C ARG A 31 24.32 34.10 7.51
N ASP A 32 24.29 35.02 8.49
CA ASP A 32 25.26 36.09 8.67
C ASP A 32 26.19 35.74 9.85
N HIS A 33 27.47 35.72 9.59
CA HIS A 33 28.51 35.50 10.58
C HIS A 33 29.55 36.62 10.51
N GLY A 34 29.28 37.72 11.25
CA GLY A 34 30.23 38.79 11.38
C GLY A 34 30.51 39.57 10.08
N GLY A 35 29.50 39.72 9.26
CA GLY A 35 29.59 40.41 7.96
C GLY A 35 29.93 39.52 6.78
N LEU A 36 30.08 38.20 7.01
CA LEU A 36 30.12 37.20 5.95
C LEU A 36 28.74 36.59 5.75
N LEU A 37 28.21 36.66 4.54
CA LEU A 37 26.90 36.06 4.19
C LEU A 37 27.11 34.69 3.57
N PHE A 38 26.64 33.67 4.26
CA PHE A 38 26.64 32.28 3.79
C PHE A 38 25.27 31.91 3.28
N ILE A 39 25.21 31.33 2.07
CA ILE A 39 24.01 30.78 1.44
C ILE A 39 24.24 29.31 1.15
N ASP A 40 23.34 28.47 1.63
CA ASP A 40 23.25 27.08 1.18
C ASP A 40 22.38 27.09 -0.08
N LEU A 41 23.00 26.95 -1.25
CA LEU A 41 22.34 26.93 -2.57
C LEU A 41 22.04 25.49 -2.94
N ARG A 42 20.78 25.18 -3.25
CA ARG A 42 20.27 23.84 -3.50
C ARG A 42 19.66 23.71 -4.89
N ASP A 43 19.96 22.62 -5.56
CA ASP A 43 19.22 22.14 -6.74
C ASP A 43 18.74 20.70 -6.51
N HIS A 44 18.23 20.05 -7.57
CA HIS A 44 17.80 18.65 -7.49
C HIS A 44 18.91 17.67 -7.11
N PHE A 45 20.15 17.99 -7.49
CA PHE A 45 21.29 17.08 -7.35
C PHE A 45 21.99 17.19 -5.99
N GLY A 46 21.91 18.35 -5.36
CA GLY A 46 22.57 18.55 -4.06
C GLY A 46 22.58 19.99 -3.59
N MET A 47 23.54 20.26 -2.72
CA MET A 47 23.71 21.56 -2.05
C MET A 47 25.17 21.99 -2.05
N THR A 48 25.42 23.24 -2.35
CA THR A 48 26.75 23.89 -2.27
C THR A 48 26.65 25.13 -1.43
N GLN A 49 27.58 25.31 -0.48
CA GLN A 49 27.71 26.57 0.25
C GLN A 49 28.35 27.61 -0.68
N VAL A 50 27.69 28.73 -0.81
CA VAL A 50 28.22 29.92 -1.48
C VAL A 50 28.29 31.07 -0.48
N LEU A 51 29.22 31.98 -0.64
CA LEU A 51 29.39 33.04 0.31
C LEU A 51 29.82 34.35 -0.35
N ALA A 52 29.47 35.45 0.29
CA ALA A 52 29.93 36.80 -0.03
C ALA A 52 30.54 37.44 1.19
N ASP A 53 31.67 38.11 0.98
CA ASP A 53 32.29 39.02 1.93
C ASP A 53 31.92 40.48 1.60
N PRO A 54 32.18 41.44 2.48
CA PRO A 54 31.88 42.86 2.27
C PRO A 54 32.56 43.45 1.03
N ASP A 55 33.64 42.84 0.55
CA ASP A 55 34.36 43.29 -0.65
C ASP A 55 33.75 42.78 -1.93
N SER A 56 32.74 41.89 -1.85
CA SER A 56 31.99 41.40 -3.02
C SER A 56 31.20 42.55 -3.66
N PRO A 57 31.31 42.75 -4.96
CA PRO A 57 30.61 43.85 -5.68
C PRO A 57 29.07 43.76 -5.61
N VAL A 58 28.55 42.58 -5.27
CA VAL A 58 27.10 42.30 -5.16
C VAL A 58 26.64 42.05 -3.71
N PHE A 59 27.46 42.37 -2.72
CA PHE A 59 27.16 42.12 -1.31
C PHE A 59 25.80 42.70 -0.86
N ALA A 60 25.54 43.97 -1.21
CA ALA A 60 24.29 44.65 -0.88
C ALA A 60 23.04 44.02 -1.54
N GLU A 61 23.20 43.29 -2.64
CA GLU A 61 22.12 42.54 -3.30
C GLU A 61 21.91 41.21 -2.63
N ILE A 62 23.00 40.53 -2.23
CA ILE A 62 22.96 39.24 -1.55
C ILE A 62 22.32 39.37 -0.17
N GLU A 63 22.54 40.49 0.54
CA GLU A 63 21.94 40.80 1.83
C GLU A 63 20.38 40.81 1.78
N LYS A 64 19.81 41.10 0.62
CA LYS A 64 18.36 41.12 0.40
C LYS A 64 17.76 39.73 0.14
N VAL A 65 18.60 38.74 -0.22
CA VAL A 65 18.17 37.39 -0.56
C VAL A 65 17.50 36.72 0.65
N ARG A 66 16.43 36.01 0.39
CA ARG A 66 15.65 35.25 1.39
C ARG A 66 15.57 33.79 1.02
N SER A 67 15.18 32.96 1.99
CA SER A 67 14.95 31.53 1.79
C SER A 67 13.98 31.28 0.63
N GLU A 68 14.27 30.25 -0.14
CA GLU A 68 13.52 29.77 -1.31
C GLU A 68 13.51 30.73 -2.52
N TRP A 69 14.24 31.83 -2.48
CA TRP A 69 14.51 32.57 -3.73
C TRP A 69 15.32 31.70 -4.69
N CYS A 70 14.98 31.72 -5.95
CA CYS A 70 15.77 31.10 -7.01
C CYS A 70 16.80 32.12 -7.52
N ILE A 71 18.08 31.80 -7.40
CA ILE A 71 19.16 32.68 -7.80
C ILE A 71 20.17 31.96 -8.69
N ARG A 72 20.88 32.74 -9.51
CA ARG A 72 22.09 32.35 -10.21
C ARG A 72 23.27 33.10 -9.58
N ILE A 73 24.36 32.43 -9.38
CA ILE A 73 25.62 33.06 -8.93
C ILE A 73 26.76 32.71 -9.88
N ASP A 74 27.66 33.62 -10.08
CA ASP A 74 28.99 33.43 -10.64
C ASP A 74 30.01 33.60 -9.54
N GLY A 75 30.95 32.70 -9.42
CA GLY A 75 31.91 32.74 -8.34
C GLY A 75 33.14 31.87 -8.57
N THR A 76 34.11 31.98 -7.66
CA THR A 76 35.32 31.18 -7.69
C THR A 76 35.30 30.14 -6.58
N VAL A 77 35.61 28.88 -6.93
CA VAL A 77 35.68 27.76 -6.00
C VAL A 77 36.92 27.92 -5.10
N LYS A 78 36.73 27.81 -3.78
CA LYS A 78 37.82 27.79 -2.79
C LYS A 78 37.70 26.53 -1.91
N ALA A 79 38.84 26.03 -1.43
CA ALA A 79 38.86 24.98 -0.42
C ALA A 79 38.46 25.56 0.94
N ARG A 80 37.69 24.82 1.72
CA ARG A 80 37.45 25.13 3.13
C ARG A 80 38.65 24.71 3.98
N ASP A 81 38.87 25.40 5.08
CA ASP A 81 39.79 24.91 6.10
C ASP A 81 39.35 23.54 6.62
N ALA A 82 40.31 22.69 6.95
CA ALA A 82 40.03 21.33 7.40
C ALA A 82 39.06 21.26 8.61
N SER A 83 39.11 22.30 9.48
CA SER A 83 38.20 22.43 10.63
C SER A 83 36.77 22.87 10.29
N LEU A 84 36.54 23.32 9.05
CA LEU A 84 35.25 23.85 8.56
C LEU A 84 34.61 22.95 7.50
N VAL A 85 35.20 21.80 7.21
CA VAL A 85 34.62 20.81 6.28
C VAL A 85 33.27 20.34 6.81
N ASN A 86 32.27 20.36 5.94
CA ASN A 86 30.92 19.87 6.24
C ASN A 86 30.68 18.50 5.63
N GLU A 87 30.86 17.44 6.40
CA GLU A 87 30.69 16.05 5.94
C GLU A 87 29.23 15.70 5.58
N LYS A 88 28.26 16.57 5.92
CA LYS A 88 26.83 16.32 5.66
C LYS A 88 26.43 16.60 4.20
N ILE A 89 27.24 17.29 3.45
CA ILE A 89 26.97 17.60 2.04
C ILE A 89 28.13 17.14 1.16
N PRO A 90 27.85 16.62 -0.06
CA PRO A 90 28.89 16.11 -0.96
C PRO A 90 29.98 17.13 -1.33
N THR A 91 29.60 18.41 -1.42
CA THR A 91 30.48 19.53 -1.74
C THR A 91 31.13 20.17 -0.51
N GLY A 92 31.04 19.53 0.65
CA GLY A 92 31.41 20.13 1.94
C GLY A 92 32.86 20.49 2.15
N GLU A 93 33.79 20.06 1.28
CA GLU A 93 35.21 20.40 1.31
C GLU A 93 35.51 21.72 0.59
N ILE A 94 34.56 22.28 -0.15
CA ILE A 94 34.70 23.51 -0.91
C ILE A 94 33.58 24.51 -0.58
N GLU A 95 33.77 25.73 -1.00
CA GLU A 95 32.79 26.79 -1.01
C GLU A 95 33.02 27.71 -2.21
N VAL A 96 31.97 28.43 -2.64
CA VAL A 96 32.07 29.32 -3.81
C VAL A 96 31.93 30.78 -3.37
N PHE A 97 32.95 31.57 -3.64
CA PHE A 97 32.94 33.01 -3.40
C PHE A 97 32.21 33.74 -4.52
N ILE A 98 31.11 34.41 -4.17
CA ILE A 98 30.22 35.06 -5.14
C ILE A 98 30.85 36.34 -5.66
N ARG A 99 30.90 36.48 -7.00
CA ARG A 99 31.33 37.69 -7.72
C ARG A 99 30.21 38.42 -8.44
N ASP A 100 29.20 37.63 -8.88
CA ASP A 100 28.00 38.18 -9.55
C ASP A 100 26.79 37.34 -9.15
N MET A 101 25.63 37.98 -9.13
CA MET A 101 24.37 37.30 -8.77
C MET A 101 23.21 37.88 -9.58
N GLU A 102 22.29 36.99 -9.97
CA GLU A 102 21.01 37.36 -10.57
C GLU A 102 19.88 36.66 -9.82
N VAL A 103 18.85 37.42 -9.44
CA VAL A 103 17.61 36.83 -8.92
C VAL A 103 16.76 36.35 -10.08
N LEU A 104 16.59 35.03 -10.21
CA LEU A 104 15.78 34.40 -11.26
C LEU A 104 14.30 34.35 -10.88
N GLY A 105 14.00 34.24 -9.58
CA GLY A 105 12.66 34.26 -9.05
C GLY A 105 12.67 34.52 -7.55
N ALA A 106 12.12 35.66 -7.13
CA ALA A 106 11.92 35.96 -5.73
C ALA A 106 10.74 35.16 -5.16
N ALA A 107 10.80 34.83 -3.89
CA ALA A 107 9.69 34.23 -3.15
C ALA A 107 9.09 35.23 -2.16
N ASP A 108 7.79 35.20 -2.04
CA ASP A 108 7.05 35.86 -0.96
C ASP A 108 7.24 35.12 0.36
N GLU A 109 6.59 35.59 1.42
CA GLU A 109 6.57 34.90 2.72
C GLU A 109 6.01 33.48 2.56
N LEU A 110 6.78 32.49 3.03
CA LEU A 110 6.42 31.08 2.83
C LEU A 110 5.29 30.64 3.77
N PRO A 111 4.23 30.01 3.26
CA PRO A 111 3.15 29.45 4.10
C PRO A 111 3.59 28.22 4.91
N LEU A 112 4.70 27.60 4.53
CA LEU A 112 5.37 26.52 5.26
C LEU A 112 6.87 26.59 5.04
N MET A 113 7.64 26.15 6.02
CA MET A 113 9.10 26.11 5.92
C MET A 113 9.53 24.83 5.20
N VAL A 114 10.47 24.97 4.29
CA VAL A 114 10.99 23.86 3.47
C VAL A 114 12.07 23.06 4.23
N PHE A 115 12.74 23.68 5.20
CA PHE A 115 13.78 23.05 6.02
C PHE A 115 13.35 22.90 7.49
N GLY A 116 14.01 21.99 8.21
CA GLY A 116 13.72 21.67 9.61
C GLY A 116 12.59 20.65 9.75
N ASP A 117 12.32 20.27 11.01
CA ASP A 117 11.41 19.18 11.37
C ASP A 117 10.01 19.68 11.77
N GLN A 118 9.69 20.94 11.46
CA GLN A 118 8.38 21.50 11.79
C GLN A 118 7.28 20.76 11.02
N GLU A 119 6.29 20.28 11.76
CA GLU A 119 5.09 19.67 11.19
C GLU A 119 4.06 20.75 10.81
N TYR A 120 3.33 20.48 9.74
CA TYR A 120 2.24 21.32 9.26
C TYR A 120 0.99 20.47 9.04
N PRO A 121 -0.22 21.05 9.19
CA PRO A 121 -1.46 20.36 8.85
C PRO A 121 -1.43 19.83 7.41
N GLU A 122 -1.98 18.65 7.20
CA GLU A 122 -2.00 18.00 5.86
C GLU A 122 -2.63 18.92 4.81
N GLU A 123 -3.71 19.61 5.14
CA GLU A 123 -4.36 20.55 4.21
C GLU A 123 -3.40 21.65 3.71
N THR A 124 -2.59 22.22 4.58
CA THR A 124 -1.57 23.21 4.20
C THR A 124 -0.51 22.60 3.30
N ARG A 125 -0.03 21.42 3.65
CA ARG A 125 0.96 20.68 2.85
C ARG A 125 0.46 20.31 1.46
N LEU A 126 -0.80 19.92 1.33
CA LEU A 126 -1.41 19.57 0.04
C LEU A 126 -1.71 20.81 -0.80
N ARG A 127 -2.17 21.91 -0.19
CA ARG A 127 -2.41 23.18 -0.88
C ARG A 127 -1.13 23.78 -1.47
N TYR A 128 -0.03 23.67 -0.77
CA TYR A 128 1.29 24.13 -1.19
C TYR A 128 2.24 22.97 -1.48
N ARG A 129 1.73 21.92 -2.11
CA ARG A 129 2.48 20.67 -2.33
C ARG A 129 3.80 20.88 -3.06
N TYR A 130 3.90 21.84 -3.97
CA TYR A 130 5.14 22.22 -4.65
C TYR A 130 6.22 22.78 -3.69
N LEU A 131 5.85 23.33 -2.55
CA LEU A 131 6.79 23.71 -1.49
C LEU A 131 7.12 22.51 -0.58
N ASP A 132 6.11 21.75 -0.18
CA ASP A 132 6.29 20.56 0.64
C ASP A 132 7.19 19.52 -0.05
N LEU A 133 7.08 19.37 -1.38
CA LEU A 133 7.97 18.53 -2.19
C LEU A 133 9.44 18.99 -2.21
N ARG A 134 9.76 20.20 -1.80
CA ARG A 134 11.15 20.65 -1.64
C ARG A 134 11.79 20.14 -0.35
N ARG A 135 11.01 19.61 0.59
CA ARG A 135 11.51 19.08 1.87
C ARG A 135 12.26 17.77 1.62
N GLU A 136 13.36 17.59 2.35
CA GLU A 136 14.28 16.46 2.17
C GLU A 136 13.58 15.08 2.21
N LYS A 137 12.67 14.89 3.17
CA LYS A 137 11.90 13.65 3.32
C LYS A 137 11.13 13.31 2.04
N LEU A 138 10.39 14.27 1.48
CA LEU A 138 9.59 14.03 0.28
C LEU A 138 10.45 13.91 -0.98
N GLN A 139 11.53 14.67 -1.09
CA GLN A 139 12.51 14.50 -2.17
C GLN A 139 13.05 13.08 -2.20
N ARG A 140 13.44 12.55 -1.03
CA ARG A 140 13.92 11.18 -0.89
C ARG A 140 12.84 10.15 -1.28
N ASN A 141 11.63 10.32 -0.80
CA ASN A 141 10.52 9.39 -1.08
C ASN A 141 10.18 9.37 -2.59
N MET A 142 10.14 10.53 -3.25
CA MET A 142 9.82 10.62 -4.67
C MET A 142 10.96 10.08 -5.54
N THR A 143 12.21 10.33 -5.16
CA THR A 143 13.37 9.75 -5.83
C THR A 143 13.36 8.24 -5.71
N MET A 144 13.14 7.71 -4.50
CA MET A 144 12.98 6.28 -4.27
C MET A 144 11.86 5.69 -5.14
N ARG A 145 10.69 6.34 -5.22
CA ARG A 145 9.60 5.90 -6.09
C ARG A 145 10.04 5.77 -7.55
N SER A 146 10.74 6.78 -8.05
CA SER A 146 11.26 6.77 -9.43
C SER A 146 12.23 5.61 -9.66
N ASP A 147 13.15 5.40 -8.72
CA ASP A 147 14.17 4.35 -8.80
C ASP A 147 13.56 2.95 -8.67
N VAL A 148 12.57 2.77 -7.79
CA VAL A 148 11.80 1.53 -7.65
C VAL A 148 11.10 1.18 -8.98
N VAL A 149 10.44 2.13 -9.63
CA VAL A 149 9.79 1.90 -10.93
C VAL A 149 10.81 1.53 -12.00
N ALA A 150 11.96 2.20 -12.03
CA ALA A 150 13.05 1.87 -12.97
C ALA A 150 13.59 0.46 -12.73
N SER A 151 13.80 0.07 -11.47
CA SER A 151 14.26 -1.28 -11.09
C SER A 151 13.25 -2.36 -11.46
N ILE A 152 11.96 -2.12 -11.21
CA ILE A 152 10.87 -3.02 -11.64
C ILE A 152 10.90 -3.23 -13.15
N ARG A 153 10.94 -2.14 -13.93
CA ARG A 153 11.01 -2.23 -15.40
C ARG A 153 12.20 -3.04 -15.87
N LYS A 154 13.39 -2.75 -15.32
CA LYS A 154 14.59 -3.50 -15.67
C LYS A 154 14.42 -4.98 -15.41
N ARG A 155 13.93 -5.37 -14.24
CA ARG A 155 13.72 -6.78 -13.85
C ARG A 155 12.67 -7.47 -14.72
N MET A 156 11.62 -6.78 -15.14
CA MET A 156 10.62 -7.31 -16.05
C MET A 156 11.20 -7.52 -17.46
N TRP A 157 11.97 -6.57 -17.98
CA TRP A 157 12.66 -6.71 -19.26
C TRP A 157 13.68 -7.85 -19.23
N ASP A 158 14.43 -8.03 -18.14
CA ASP A 158 15.39 -9.14 -17.97
C ASP A 158 14.69 -10.52 -17.99
N LYS A 159 13.39 -10.57 -17.69
CA LYS A 159 12.53 -11.78 -17.79
C LYS A 159 11.78 -11.87 -19.13
N GLU A 160 12.18 -11.10 -20.12
CA GLU A 160 11.63 -11.08 -21.49
C GLU A 160 10.18 -10.57 -21.60
N PHE A 161 9.67 -9.88 -20.59
CA PHE A 161 8.41 -9.17 -20.72
C PHE A 161 8.57 -7.95 -21.63
N ARG A 162 7.47 -7.54 -22.26
CA ARG A 162 7.39 -6.29 -23.01
C ARG A 162 6.36 -5.38 -22.36
N GLU A 163 6.69 -4.09 -22.28
CA GLU A 163 5.81 -3.05 -21.78
C GLU A 163 4.87 -2.58 -22.88
N TYR A 164 3.56 -2.81 -22.70
CA TYR A 164 2.52 -2.39 -23.61
C TYR A 164 1.51 -1.52 -22.87
N GLN A 165 1.08 -0.44 -23.50
CA GLN A 165 0.06 0.45 -22.97
C GLN A 165 -1.33 0.01 -23.44
N THR A 166 -2.31 0.15 -22.56
CA THR A 166 -3.71 -0.13 -22.81
C THR A 166 -4.54 1.16 -22.73
N PRO A 167 -5.77 1.20 -23.28
CA PRO A 167 -6.58 2.41 -23.27
C PRO A 167 -6.89 2.92 -21.87
N ILE A 168 -6.84 4.26 -21.70
CA ILE A 168 -7.24 4.97 -20.48
C ILE A 168 -8.71 5.41 -20.54
N ILE A 169 -9.28 5.57 -21.73
CA ILE A 169 -10.71 5.81 -21.93
C ILE A 169 -11.30 4.56 -22.54
N THR A 170 -12.24 3.91 -21.86
CA THR A 170 -12.80 2.62 -22.24
C THR A 170 -14.27 2.49 -21.83
N ALA A 171 -14.82 1.29 -21.87
CA ALA A 171 -16.14 1.00 -21.34
C ALA A 171 -16.08 0.76 -19.83
N SER A 172 -17.21 1.00 -19.15
CA SER A 172 -17.41 0.63 -17.76
C SER A 172 -17.13 -0.85 -17.54
N SER A 173 -16.39 -1.18 -16.50
CA SER A 173 -16.04 -2.54 -16.12
C SER A 173 -16.58 -2.82 -14.72
N PRO A 174 -17.42 -3.84 -14.53
CA PRO A 174 -17.99 -4.16 -13.23
C PRO A 174 -17.01 -4.96 -12.36
N GLU A 175 -15.86 -4.41 -12.05
CA GLU A 175 -14.81 -5.05 -11.24
C GLU A 175 -14.93 -4.75 -9.73
N GLY A 176 -16.11 -4.35 -9.26
CA GLY A 176 -16.41 -4.17 -7.84
C GLY A 176 -16.31 -2.74 -7.30
N ALA A 177 -15.41 -1.90 -7.80
CA ALA A 177 -15.35 -0.49 -7.44
C ALA A 177 -16.30 0.37 -8.31
N ARG A 178 -16.52 1.63 -7.91
CA ARG A 178 -17.24 2.59 -8.76
C ARG A 178 -16.32 3.17 -9.82
N ASP A 179 -16.86 3.32 -11.04
CA ASP A 179 -16.14 3.92 -12.16
C ASP A 179 -16.17 5.45 -12.12
N PHE A 180 -15.09 6.08 -12.56
CA PHE A 180 -15.13 7.45 -13.03
C PHE A 180 -15.65 7.50 -14.46
N LEU A 181 -16.74 8.24 -14.68
CA LEU A 181 -17.40 8.34 -15.98
C LEU A 181 -16.98 9.60 -16.73
N VAL A 182 -16.70 9.45 -18.02
CA VAL A 182 -16.33 10.55 -18.94
C VAL A 182 -17.39 10.65 -20.02
N PRO A 183 -18.15 11.76 -20.12
CA PRO A 183 -19.21 11.90 -21.11
C PRO A 183 -18.66 12.02 -22.52
N SER A 184 -19.36 11.41 -23.50
CA SER A 184 -19.02 11.47 -24.91
C SER A 184 -19.72 12.64 -25.62
N ARG A 185 -18.97 13.57 -26.17
CA ARG A 185 -19.52 14.66 -27.00
C ARG A 185 -20.14 14.15 -28.30
N LEU A 186 -19.54 13.12 -28.90
CA LEU A 186 -20.00 12.55 -30.18
C LEU A 186 -21.23 11.64 -30.05
N HIS A 187 -21.48 11.14 -28.86
CA HIS A 187 -22.59 10.22 -28.56
C HIS A 187 -23.37 10.70 -27.35
N PRO A 188 -24.31 11.66 -27.53
CA PRO A 188 -25.08 12.21 -26.41
C PRO A 188 -25.73 11.14 -25.53
N GLY A 189 -25.64 11.28 -24.22
CA GLY A 189 -26.17 10.32 -23.24
C GLY A 189 -25.32 9.04 -23.06
N LYS A 190 -24.17 8.95 -23.74
CA LYS A 190 -23.22 7.84 -23.55
C LYS A 190 -21.94 8.32 -22.89
N PHE A 191 -21.34 7.42 -22.11
CA PHE A 191 -20.15 7.70 -21.32
C PHE A 191 -19.06 6.66 -21.61
N TYR A 192 -17.83 7.12 -21.61
CA TYR A 192 -16.66 6.30 -21.37
C TYR A 192 -16.46 6.15 -19.87
N ALA A 193 -15.64 5.19 -19.46
CA ALA A 193 -15.13 5.07 -18.09
C ALA A 193 -13.61 5.14 -18.08
N LEU A 194 -13.02 5.61 -16.98
CA LEU A 194 -11.61 5.41 -16.70
C LEU A 194 -11.40 3.98 -16.17
N PRO A 195 -10.32 3.28 -16.55
CA PRO A 195 -10.13 1.88 -16.20
C PRO A 195 -9.81 1.71 -14.72
N GLN A 196 -10.52 0.81 -14.05
CA GLN A 196 -10.19 0.42 -12.67
C GLN A 196 -8.88 -0.37 -12.60
N ALA A 197 -8.59 -1.14 -13.63
CA ALA A 197 -7.37 -1.84 -13.95
C ALA A 197 -7.45 -2.29 -15.42
N PRO A 198 -6.34 -2.60 -16.12
CA PRO A 198 -6.36 -3.07 -17.51
C PRO A 198 -6.73 -4.57 -17.64
N GLN A 199 -7.59 -5.08 -16.76
CA GLN A 199 -7.87 -6.52 -16.63
C GLN A 199 -8.35 -7.17 -17.94
N GLN A 200 -9.34 -6.60 -18.59
CA GLN A 200 -9.84 -7.17 -19.84
C GLN A 200 -8.82 -7.05 -20.97
N PHE A 201 -8.12 -5.91 -21.06
CA PHE A 201 -7.14 -5.68 -22.12
C PHE A 201 -5.93 -6.60 -22.02
N LYS A 202 -5.42 -6.86 -20.82
CA LYS A 202 -4.29 -7.79 -20.67
C LYS A 202 -4.66 -9.24 -21.07
N GLN A 203 -5.90 -9.67 -20.77
CA GLN A 203 -6.40 -10.96 -21.24
C GLN A 203 -6.58 -10.99 -22.76
N LEU A 204 -7.07 -9.89 -23.36
CA LEU A 204 -7.13 -9.74 -24.83
C LEU A 204 -5.76 -9.76 -25.48
N LEU A 205 -4.72 -9.23 -24.84
CA LEU A 205 -3.33 -9.33 -25.31
C LEU A 205 -2.87 -10.80 -25.37
N MET A 206 -3.24 -11.61 -24.38
CA MET A 206 -2.94 -13.06 -24.41
C MET A 206 -3.64 -13.75 -25.58
N VAL A 207 -4.92 -13.46 -25.81
CA VAL A 207 -5.67 -13.96 -26.99
C VAL A 207 -5.04 -13.46 -28.30
N SER A 208 -4.44 -12.28 -28.29
CA SER A 208 -3.77 -11.69 -29.46
C SER A 208 -2.36 -12.25 -29.70
N GLY A 209 -1.89 -13.19 -28.90
CA GLY A 209 -0.60 -13.86 -29.07
C GLY A 209 0.60 -13.13 -28.44
N PHE A 210 0.37 -12.25 -27.49
CA PHE A 210 1.43 -11.61 -26.70
C PHE A 210 1.64 -12.42 -25.42
N ASP A 211 2.64 -13.27 -25.37
CA ASP A 211 2.82 -14.25 -24.28
C ASP A 211 3.27 -13.65 -22.95
N LYS A 212 3.94 -12.51 -22.95
CA LYS A 212 4.48 -11.85 -21.76
C LYS A 212 4.28 -10.35 -21.84
N TYR A 213 3.32 -9.86 -21.08
CA TYR A 213 2.94 -8.46 -21.00
C TYR A 213 3.17 -7.89 -19.62
N PHE A 214 3.62 -6.65 -19.54
CA PHE A 214 3.48 -5.81 -18.36
C PHE A 214 3.28 -4.34 -18.71
N GLN A 215 2.80 -3.56 -17.76
CA GLN A 215 2.88 -2.11 -17.78
C GLN A 215 2.88 -1.56 -16.35
N ILE A 216 3.38 -0.34 -16.19
CA ILE A 216 3.12 0.47 -15.00
C ILE A 216 1.81 1.21 -15.28
N ALA A 217 0.70 0.60 -14.86
CA ALA A 217 -0.64 0.97 -15.26
C ALA A 217 -1.24 2.02 -14.33
N PRO A 218 -1.75 3.16 -14.86
CA PRO A 218 -2.63 4.02 -14.09
C PRO A 218 -4.00 3.34 -13.91
N CYS A 219 -4.48 3.31 -12.68
CA CYS A 219 -5.77 2.74 -12.30
C CYS A 219 -6.61 3.80 -11.60
N PHE A 220 -7.93 3.78 -11.84
CA PHE A 220 -8.86 4.79 -11.35
C PHE A 220 -10.05 4.11 -10.68
N ARG A 221 -10.27 4.43 -9.40
CA ARG A 221 -11.39 3.88 -8.63
C ARG A 221 -11.99 4.97 -7.77
N ASP A 222 -13.31 5.13 -7.84
CA ASP A 222 -14.04 6.02 -6.96
C ASP A 222 -14.38 5.27 -5.66
N GLU A 223 -13.41 5.23 -4.76
CA GLU A 223 -13.47 4.53 -3.47
C GLU A 223 -13.27 5.48 -2.30
N ASP A 224 -13.70 5.06 -1.13
CA ASP A 224 -13.47 5.82 0.09
C ASP A 224 -11.98 5.80 0.45
N PRO A 225 -11.41 6.95 0.80
CA PRO A 225 -9.99 7.07 1.08
C PRO A 225 -9.59 6.44 2.41
N SER A 226 -8.36 5.93 2.47
CA SER A 226 -7.71 5.46 3.69
C SER A 226 -6.22 5.87 3.71
N ALA A 227 -5.52 5.60 4.80
CA ALA A 227 -4.10 5.92 4.89
C ALA A 227 -3.23 5.11 3.91
N ASP A 228 -3.69 3.92 3.53
CA ASP A 228 -3.01 2.98 2.63
C ASP A 228 -3.64 2.88 1.24
N ARG A 229 -4.58 3.78 0.92
CA ARG A 229 -5.32 3.77 -0.35
C ARG A 229 -5.54 5.18 -0.89
N SER A 230 -5.15 5.40 -2.15
CA SER A 230 -5.52 6.62 -2.88
C SER A 230 -7.03 6.65 -3.14
N PRO A 231 -7.68 7.81 -2.97
CA PRO A 231 -9.13 7.92 -3.19
C PRO A 231 -9.54 7.89 -4.67
N THR A 232 -8.63 8.12 -5.60
CA THR A 232 -8.96 8.32 -7.02
C THR A 232 -8.11 7.50 -7.95
N ASP A 233 -6.82 7.79 -8.02
CA ASP A 233 -5.87 7.18 -8.95
C ASP A 233 -4.66 6.60 -8.22
N PHE A 234 -4.13 5.53 -8.76
CA PHE A 234 -2.95 4.85 -8.26
C PHE A 234 -2.27 4.08 -9.39
N TYR A 235 -1.08 3.56 -9.14
CA TYR A 235 -0.30 2.84 -10.14
C TYR A 235 -0.05 1.40 -9.73
N GLN A 236 -0.12 0.51 -10.71
CA GLN A 236 0.20 -0.91 -10.53
C GLN A 236 1.29 -1.34 -11.50
N LEU A 237 2.20 -2.22 -11.06
CA LEU A 237 2.83 -3.15 -11.96
C LEU A 237 1.76 -4.18 -12.33
N ASP A 238 1.25 -4.10 -13.54
CA ASP A 238 0.27 -5.04 -14.09
C ASP A 238 0.97 -5.99 -15.05
N MET A 239 0.75 -7.30 -14.90
CA MET A 239 1.38 -8.32 -15.75
C MET A 239 0.44 -9.48 -16.07
N GLU A 240 0.65 -10.09 -17.23
CA GLU A 240 -0.05 -11.29 -17.65
C GLU A 240 0.86 -12.18 -18.52
N MET A 241 0.68 -13.49 -18.42
CA MET A 241 1.45 -14.50 -19.17
C MET A 241 0.54 -15.58 -19.74
N SER A 242 0.85 -16.07 -20.94
CA SER A 242 0.20 -17.24 -21.54
C SER A 242 0.93 -18.55 -21.17
N PHE A 243 0.19 -19.64 -21.17
CA PHE A 243 0.67 -21.03 -20.95
C PHE A 243 1.37 -21.21 -19.58
N VAL A 244 0.75 -20.70 -18.53
CA VAL A 244 1.29 -20.72 -17.18
C VAL A 244 0.33 -21.33 -16.18
N THR A 245 0.92 -21.90 -15.13
CA THR A 245 0.26 -22.29 -13.88
C THR A 245 0.41 -21.21 -12.82
N GLN A 246 -0.29 -21.36 -11.70
CA GLN A 246 -0.14 -20.46 -10.54
C GLN A 246 1.33 -20.39 -10.05
N GLN A 247 2.03 -21.51 -9.99
CA GLN A 247 3.41 -21.55 -9.56
C GLN A 247 4.34 -20.79 -10.52
N ASP A 248 4.09 -20.86 -11.82
CA ASP A 248 4.88 -20.10 -12.82
C ASP A 248 4.74 -18.59 -12.63
N VAL A 249 3.56 -18.12 -12.22
CA VAL A 249 3.35 -16.71 -11.87
C VAL A 249 4.15 -16.34 -10.63
N PHE A 250 4.13 -17.18 -9.58
CA PHE A 250 4.93 -16.95 -8.36
C PHE A 250 6.42 -16.92 -8.66
N ASP A 251 6.92 -17.90 -9.40
CA ASP A 251 8.34 -18.00 -9.79
C ASP A 251 8.80 -16.82 -10.67
N THR A 252 7.86 -16.14 -11.29
CA THR A 252 8.13 -14.94 -12.09
C THR A 252 8.16 -13.68 -11.25
N ILE A 253 7.11 -13.42 -10.47
CA ILE A 253 6.96 -12.12 -9.77
C ILE A 253 7.75 -12.07 -8.46
N GLN A 254 7.92 -13.19 -7.75
CA GLN A 254 8.63 -13.23 -6.47
C GLN A 254 10.06 -12.71 -6.59
N PRO A 255 10.91 -13.17 -7.54
CA PRO A 255 12.28 -12.63 -7.67
C PRO A 255 12.31 -11.15 -8.03
N VAL A 256 11.31 -10.64 -8.74
CA VAL A 256 11.22 -9.20 -9.08
C VAL A 256 11.01 -8.40 -7.81
N LEU A 257 10.00 -8.73 -7.03
CA LEU A 257 9.68 -8.01 -5.79
C LEU A 257 10.75 -8.21 -4.71
N GLN A 258 11.24 -9.43 -4.52
CA GLN A 258 12.33 -9.71 -3.58
C GLN A 258 13.53 -8.82 -3.88
N GLY A 259 13.97 -8.76 -5.14
CA GLY A 259 15.09 -7.92 -5.54
C GLY A 259 14.84 -6.43 -5.32
N VAL A 260 13.62 -5.94 -5.53
CA VAL A 260 13.24 -4.55 -5.24
C VAL A 260 13.32 -4.26 -3.74
N PHE A 261 12.80 -5.15 -2.90
CA PHE A 261 12.84 -4.96 -1.45
C PHE A 261 14.26 -5.09 -0.88
N GLU A 262 15.10 -5.96 -1.43
CA GLU A 262 16.52 -6.04 -1.07
C GLU A 262 17.30 -4.78 -1.48
N GLU A 263 17.01 -4.22 -2.66
CA GLU A 263 17.69 -3.03 -3.21
C GLU A 263 17.30 -1.74 -2.45
N PHE A 264 16.03 -1.58 -2.10
CA PHE A 264 15.48 -0.33 -1.53
C PHE A 264 15.04 -0.46 -0.06
N GLY A 265 15.15 -1.62 0.55
CA GLY A 265 14.65 -1.88 1.90
C GLY A 265 15.47 -1.26 3.03
N GLY A 266 16.54 -0.52 2.74
CA GLY A 266 17.36 0.16 3.76
C GLY A 266 18.11 -0.79 4.70
N GLY A 267 18.43 -2.00 4.25
CA GLY A 267 19.12 -3.03 5.04
C GLY A 267 18.20 -3.86 5.94
N ARG A 268 16.89 -3.62 5.90
CA ARG A 268 15.92 -4.49 6.58
C ARG A 268 15.93 -5.89 5.96
N LYS A 269 15.73 -6.92 6.79
CA LYS A 269 15.72 -8.31 6.34
C LYS A 269 14.55 -8.56 5.40
N VAL A 270 14.80 -9.14 4.24
CA VAL A 270 13.78 -9.65 3.31
C VAL A 270 13.75 -11.16 3.43
N ASP A 271 12.59 -11.75 3.71
CA ASP A 271 12.47 -13.20 3.80
C ASP A 271 12.72 -13.84 2.43
N ALA A 272 13.56 -14.89 2.41
CA ALA A 272 13.86 -15.62 1.18
C ALA A 272 12.75 -16.62 0.80
N GLU A 273 12.08 -17.16 1.80
CA GLU A 273 10.98 -18.10 1.62
C GLU A 273 9.64 -17.41 1.91
N TRP A 274 8.72 -17.52 0.97
CA TRP A 274 7.38 -16.97 1.06
C TRP A 274 6.39 -18.12 1.16
N PRO A 275 5.83 -18.39 2.35
CA PRO A 275 4.91 -19.50 2.55
C PRO A 275 3.63 -19.28 1.75
N GLN A 276 3.06 -20.39 1.27
CA GLN A 276 1.71 -20.44 0.72
C GLN A 276 0.75 -20.85 1.84
N ILE A 277 -0.22 -20.00 2.13
CA ILE A 277 -1.21 -20.19 3.20
C ILE A 277 -2.58 -20.15 2.52
N SER A 278 -3.43 -21.14 2.81
CA SER A 278 -4.79 -21.09 2.29
C SER A 278 -5.57 -19.90 2.86
N TYR A 279 -6.49 -19.35 2.10
CA TYR A 279 -7.40 -18.30 2.58
C TYR A 279 -8.06 -18.67 3.91
N ARG A 280 -8.54 -19.92 4.01
CA ARG A 280 -9.15 -20.46 5.22
C ARG A 280 -8.20 -20.46 6.41
N ASP A 281 -6.95 -20.91 6.21
CA ASP A 281 -5.96 -20.95 7.29
C ASP A 281 -5.50 -19.54 7.68
N ALA A 282 -5.39 -18.62 6.74
CA ALA A 282 -5.06 -17.22 7.02
C ALA A 282 -6.15 -16.56 7.88
N ALA A 283 -7.42 -16.75 7.54
CA ALA A 283 -8.55 -16.31 8.32
C ALA A 283 -8.56 -16.94 9.73
N LEU A 284 -8.32 -18.25 9.81
CA LEU A 284 -8.29 -18.99 11.07
C LEU A 284 -7.14 -18.53 11.98
N TRP A 285 -5.91 -18.50 11.45
CA TRP A 285 -4.71 -18.26 12.26
C TRP A 285 -4.47 -16.79 12.57
N TYR A 286 -4.89 -15.89 11.68
CA TYR A 286 -4.55 -14.47 11.76
C TYR A 286 -5.76 -13.53 11.75
N GLY A 287 -6.97 -14.03 11.46
CA GLY A 287 -8.19 -13.23 11.38
C GLY A 287 -8.22 -12.27 10.19
N THR A 288 -7.43 -12.54 9.16
CA THR A 288 -7.32 -11.71 7.95
C THR A 288 -6.66 -12.51 6.83
N ASP A 289 -6.99 -12.17 5.59
CA ASP A 289 -6.33 -12.63 4.36
C ASP A 289 -5.03 -11.86 4.05
N LYS A 290 -4.65 -10.88 4.89
CA LYS A 290 -3.44 -10.05 4.74
C LYS A 290 -2.61 -10.06 6.02
N PRO A 291 -2.08 -11.23 6.44
CA PRO A 291 -1.42 -11.36 7.73
C PRO A 291 -0.08 -10.63 7.80
N ASP A 292 0.20 -10.03 8.95
CA ASP A 292 1.54 -9.59 9.31
C ASP A 292 2.29 -10.76 10.00
N LEU A 293 3.17 -11.42 9.23
CA LEU A 293 3.95 -12.56 9.73
C LEU A 293 5.15 -12.15 10.58
N ARG A 294 5.43 -10.86 10.75
CA ARG A 294 6.42 -10.38 11.73
C ARG A 294 5.95 -10.63 13.16
N ASN A 295 4.63 -10.69 13.37
CA ASN A 295 4.00 -11.09 14.61
C ASN A 295 3.82 -12.62 14.59
N PRO A 296 4.48 -13.38 15.52
CA PRO A 296 4.47 -14.84 15.52
C PRO A 296 3.17 -15.47 16.02
N ILE A 297 2.24 -14.69 16.57
CA ILE A 297 1.00 -15.21 17.17
C ILE A 297 0.14 -15.89 16.09
N LYS A 298 -0.25 -17.13 16.36
CA LYS A 298 -1.27 -17.87 15.60
C LYS A 298 -2.44 -18.21 16.51
N MET A 299 -3.64 -17.88 16.07
CA MET A 299 -4.87 -18.28 16.76
C MET A 299 -5.16 -19.75 16.54
N GLN A 300 -5.87 -20.37 17.47
CA GLN A 300 -6.29 -21.77 17.39
C GLN A 300 -7.74 -21.93 17.87
N VAL A 301 -8.45 -22.88 17.26
CA VAL A 301 -9.78 -23.30 17.74
C VAL A 301 -9.62 -24.11 19.01
N VAL A 302 -10.36 -23.74 20.04
CA VAL A 302 -10.32 -24.36 21.38
C VAL A 302 -11.73 -24.75 21.87
N SER A 303 -12.67 -24.89 20.96
CA SER A 303 -14.09 -25.16 21.23
C SER A 303 -14.30 -26.39 22.11
N GLU A 304 -13.50 -27.45 21.91
CA GLU A 304 -13.61 -28.69 22.68
C GLU A 304 -13.43 -28.48 24.19
N HIS A 305 -12.62 -27.53 24.62
CA HIS A 305 -12.38 -27.23 26.02
C HIS A 305 -13.52 -26.44 26.68
N PHE A 306 -14.42 -25.87 25.89
CA PHE A 306 -15.57 -25.10 26.37
C PHE A 306 -16.90 -25.85 26.25
N ALA A 307 -16.98 -26.86 25.39
CA ALA A 307 -18.18 -27.69 25.24
C ALA A 307 -18.52 -28.39 26.58
N GLY A 308 -19.75 -28.18 27.04
CA GLY A 308 -20.20 -28.73 28.32
C GLY A 308 -19.41 -28.23 29.53
N SER A 309 -18.72 -27.11 29.45
CA SER A 309 -17.98 -26.51 30.57
C SER A 309 -18.89 -25.71 31.50
N GLY A 310 -18.36 -25.33 32.67
CA GLY A 310 -19.04 -24.44 33.61
C GLY A 310 -19.15 -22.98 33.15
N PHE A 311 -18.48 -22.60 32.05
CA PHE A 311 -18.66 -21.28 31.45
C PHE A 311 -19.84 -21.28 30.48
N ALA A 312 -21.03 -21.05 31.05
CA ALA A 312 -22.33 -21.24 30.40
C ALA A 312 -22.48 -20.46 29.09
N ILE A 313 -21.84 -19.28 28.95
CA ILE A 313 -21.94 -18.44 27.71
C ILE A 313 -21.36 -19.21 26.54
N PHE A 314 -20.13 -19.70 26.64
CA PHE A 314 -19.48 -20.43 25.55
C PHE A 314 -20.04 -21.83 25.35
N ALA A 315 -20.39 -22.53 26.46
CA ALA A 315 -21.02 -23.83 26.36
C ALA A 315 -22.34 -23.77 25.57
N LYS A 316 -23.21 -22.79 25.86
CA LYS A 316 -24.47 -22.57 25.14
C LYS A 316 -24.27 -22.10 23.71
N LEU A 317 -23.25 -21.26 23.48
CA LEU A 317 -22.92 -20.76 22.14
C LEU A 317 -22.59 -21.92 21.19
N LEU A 318 -21.80 -22.90 21.70
CA LEU A 318 -21.38 -24.07 20.92
C LEU A 318 -22.50 -25.07 20.60
N GLU A 319 -23.71 -24.90 21.16
CA GLU A 319 -24.90 -25.64 20.76
C GLU A 319 -25.47 -25.16 19.41
N GLN A 320 -25.04 -23.98 18.93
CA GLN A 320 -25.46 -23.41 17.66
C GLN A 320 -24.53 -23.85 16.54
N GLU A 321 -25.11 -24.24 15.40
CA GLU A 321 -24.34 -24.65 14.23
C GLU A 321 -23.48 -23.53 13.67
N GLY A 322 -22.24 -23.85 13.28
CA GLY A 322 -21.30 -22.91 12.68
C GLY A 322 -20.62 -21.97 13.66
N THR A 323 -20.75 -22.21 14.96
CA THR A 323 -20.05 -21.43 16.00
C THR A 323 -18.79 -22.13 16.47
N GLU A 324 -17.80 -21.34 16.88
CA GLU A 324 -16.55 -21.83 17.46
C GLU A 324 -16.03 -20.90 18.54
N ILE A 325 -15.10 -21.40 19.35
CA ILE A 325 -14.29 -20.60 20.27
C ILE A 325 -12.85 -20.61 19.75
N ARG A 326 -12.30 -19.42 19.59
CA ARG A 326 -10.93 -19.21 19.11
C ARG A 326 -10.10 -18.56 20.20
N ALA A 327 -8.86 -19.05 20.38
CA ALA A 327 -7.90 -18.52 21.34
C ALA A 327 -6.79 -17.74 20.63
N ILE A 328 -6.41 -16.60 21.21
CA ILE A 328 -5.25 -15.79 20.82
C ILE A 328 -4.19 -15.99 21.92
N PRO A 329 -3.11 -16.74 21.68
CA PRO A 329 -2.01 -16.86 22.62
C PRO A 329 -1.26 -15.55 22.77
N ALA A 330 -0.88 -15.21 24.00
CA ALA A 330 -0.17 -13.98 24.34
C ALA A 330 1.05 -14.27 25.22
N PRO A 331 2.18 -14.69 24.61
CA PRO A 331 3.43 -14.91 25.34
C PRO A 331 3.91 -13.65 26.06
N GLY A 332 4.14 -13.76 27.38
CA GLY A 332 4.52 -12.61 28.21
C GLY A 332 3.35 -11.70 28.65
N GLY A 333 2.11 -12.03 28.25
CA GLY A 333 0.90 -11.24 28.57
C GLY A 333 0.24 -11.58 29.91
N GLY A 334 0.90 -12.32 30.81
CA GLY A 334 0.34 -12.87 32.03
C GLY A 334 0.07 -11.88 33.17
N SER A 335 -0.17 -10.62 32.89
CA SER A 335 -0.57 -9.64 33.89
C SER A 335 -2.05 -9.27 33.76
N ARG A 336 -2.74 -9.22 34.92
CA ARG A 336 -4.16 -8.84 34.96
C ARG A 336 -4.42 -7.50 34.28
N LYS A 337 -3.54 -6.51 34.51
CA LYS A 337 -3.67 -5.16 33.93
C LYS A 337 -3.62 -5.18 32.39
N PHE A 338 -2.75 -6.00 31.82
CA PHE A 338 -2.69 -6.18 30.35
C PHE A 338 -3.96 -6.87 29.84
N CYS A 339 -4.39 -7.95 30.49
CA CYS A 339 -5.59 -8.67 30.10
C CYS A 339 -6.84 -7.79 30.14
N ASP A 340 -6.98 -6.94 31.18
CA ASP A 340 -8.11 -6.01 31.29
C ASP A 340 -8.09 -4.95 30.16
N ARG A 341 -6.90 -4.47 29.72
CA ARG A 341 -6.78 -3.56 28.57
C ARG A 341 -7.21 -4.23 27.27
N MET A 342 -6.80 -5.46 27.03
CA MET A 342 -7.18 -6.20 25.82
C MET A 342 -8.68 -6.51 25.77
N ASN A 343 -9.29 -6.81 26.93
CA ASN A 343 -10.74 -6.92 27.01
C ASN A 343 -11.44 -5.59 26.67
N ALA A 344 -10.94 -4.47 27.19
CA ALA A 344 -11.46 -3.14 26.87
C ALA A 344 -11.26 -2.79 25.38
N PHE A 345 -10.16 -3.21 24.76
CA PHE A 345 -9.94 -3.09 23.31
C PHE A 345 -11.07 -3.78 22.53
N ALA A 346 -11.36 -5.05 22.84
CA ALA A 346 -12.43 -5.78 22.17
C ALA A 346 -13.81 -5.13 22.32
N GLN A 347 -14.09 -4.54 23.48
CA GLN A 347 -15.34 -3.80 23.73
C GLN A 347 -15.42 -2.52 22.88
N LYS A 348 -14.31 -1.81 22.74
CA LYS A 348 -14.20 -0.63 21.87
C LYS A 348 -14.42 -0.98 20.39
N GLU A 349 -13.99 -2.18 19.99
CA GLU A 349 -14.16 -2.73 18.65
C GLU A 349 -15.58 -3.31 18.41
N GLY A 350 -16.50 -3.16 19.35
CA GLY A 350 -17.92 -3.51 19.19
C GLY A 350 -18.30 -4.91 19.69
N LEU A 351 -17.39 -5.65 20.30
CA LEU A 351 -17.71 -6.94 20.92
C LEU A 351 -18.13 -6.79 22.39
N PRO A 352 -18.88 -7.77 22.94
CA PRO A 352 -19.23 -7.75 24.37
C PRO A 352 -18.02 -7.76 25.31
N GLY A 353 -16.89 -8.26 24.82
CA GLY A 353 -15.62 -8.39 25.51
C GLY A 353 -14.81 -9.56 24.98
N MET A 354 -13.65 -9.75 25.58
CA MET A 354 -12.74 -10.85 25.25
C MET A 354 -12.33 -11.54 26.54
N GLY A 355 -12.80 -12.77 26.74
CA GLY A 355 -12.45 -13.57 27.90
C GLY A 355 -10.95 -13.86 27.94
N TYR A 356 -10.38 -14.06 29.10
CA TYR A 356 -8.96 -14.38 29.19
C TYR A 356 -8.63 -15.34 30.33
N ILE A 357 -7.49 -16.03 30.17
CA ILE A 357 -6.80 -16.84 31.19
C ILE A 357 -5.33 -16.40 31.16
N PHE A 358 -4.71 -16.27 32.32
CA PHE A 358 -3.26 -16.10 32.44
C PHE A 358 -2.69 -17.07 33.47
N TRP A 359 -1.45 -17.47 33.23
CA TRP A 359 -0.77 -18.46 34.10
C TRP A 359 0.31 -17.78 34.91
N ARG A 360 0.27 -18.00 36.24
CA ARG A 360 1.19 -17.40 37.20
C ARG A 360 1.80 -18.41 38.15
N ASP A 361 2.97 -18.10 38.67
CA ASP A 361 3.58 -18.87 39.76
C ASP A 361 2.98 -18.44 41.11
N GLN A 362 2.58 -19.40 41.92
CA GLN A 362 2.05 -19.17 43.26
C GLN A 362 2.94 -19.79 44.34
N GLY A 363 4.18 -20.21 44.03
CA GLY A 363 5.15 -20.77 44.95
C GLY A 363 4.94 -22.27 45.27
N GLU A 364 3.74 -22.81 45.12
CA GLU A 364 3.42 -24.24 45.20
C GLU A 364 3.17 -24.86 43.81
N GLY A 365 3.33 -24.09 42.76
CA GLY A 365 3.10 -24.51 41.39
C GLY A 365 2.42 -23.45 40.53
N MET A 366 2.14 -23.81 39.29
CA MET A 366 1.47 -22.93 38.31
C MET A 366 -0.04 -22.87 38.57
N GLU A 367 -0.58 -21.68 38.63
CA GLU A 367 -2.03 -21.41 38.73
C GLU A 367 -2.55 -20.75 37.47
N ALA A 368 -3.66 -21.25 36.94
CA ALA A 368 -4.45 -20.56 35.93
C ALA A 368 -5.42 -19.58 36.59
N ALA A 369 -5.35 -18.32 36.25
CA ALA A 369 -6.17 -17.24 36.79
C ALA A 369 -6.93 -16.49 35.69
N GLY A 370 -7.95 -15.74 36.07
CA GLY A 370 -8.77 -14.96 35.15
C GLY A 370 -10.24 -15.35 35.18
N PRO A 371 -11.11 -14.60 34.47
CA PRO A 371 -12.56 -14.81 34.54
C PRO A 371 -13.02 -16.21 34.09
N LEU A 372 -12.32 -16.78 33.11
CA LEU A 372 -12.67 -18.09 32.54
C LEU A 372 -12.12 -19.26 33.37
N ALA A 373 -10.94 -19.13 33.98
CA ALA A 373 -10.23 -20.22 34.62
C ALA A 373 -11.05 -20.91 35.71
N LYS A 374 -11.73 -20.14 36.57
CA LYS A 374 -12.56 -20.68 37.65
C LYS A 374 -13.77 -21.48 37.17
N ASN A 375 -14.33 -21.06 36.00
CA ASN A 375 -15.56 -21.63 35.47
C ASN A 375 -15.33 -22.95 34.72
N ILE A 376 -14.16 -23.08 34.06
CA ILE A 376 -13.87 -24.27 33.24
C ILE A 376 -13.05 -25.33 34.01
N GLY A 377 -12.39 -24.93 35.09
CA GLY A 377 -11.63 -25.80 35.98
C GLY A 377 -10.17 -26.06 35.53
N PRO A 378 -9.35 -26.64 36.46
CA PRO A 378 -7.91 -26.78 36.26
C PRO A 378 -7.53 -27.74 35.11
N GLU A 379 -8.29 -28.78 34.91
CA GLU A 379 -8.03 -29.78 33.88
C GLU A 379 -8.14 -29.19 32.47
N ARG A 380 -9.20 -28.41 32.22
CA ARG A 380 -9.43 -27.74 30.92
C ARG A 380 -8.47 -26.56 30.68
N THR A 381 -8.14 -25.81 31.74
CA THR A 381 -7.15 -24.73 31.63
C THR A 381 -5.76 -25.25 31.30
N GLU A 382 -5.37 -26.39 31.87
CA GLU A 382 -4.10 -27.04 31.55
C GLU A 382 -4.08 -27.61 30.14
N ALA A 383 -5.16 -28.20 29.66
CA ALA A 383 -5.28 -28.68 28.29
C ALA A 383 -5.16 -27.53 27.26
N ILE A 384 -5.79 -26.40 27.54
CA ILE A 384 -5.66 -25.18 26.71
C ILE A 384 -4.20 -24.68 26.68
N ARG A 385 -3.57 -24.62 27.88
CA ARG A 385 -2.17 -24.20 27.98
C ARG A 385 -1.24 -25.05 27.13
N GLN A 386 -1.38 -26.36 27.21
CA GLN A 386 -0.58 -27.32 26.46
C GLN A 386 -0.82 -27.19 24.96
N GLN A 387 -2.08 -27.07 24.53
CA GLN A 387 -2.43 -26.89 23.11
C GLN A 387 -1.82 -25.62 22.55
N LEU A 388 -1.85 -24.52 23.30
CA LEU A 388 -1.34 -23.22 22.87
C LEU A 388 0.19 -23.07 23.08
N GLY A 389 0.85 -24.01 23.75
CA GLY A 389 2.29 -23.97 24.05
C GLY A 389 2.69 -22.83 24.99
N LEU A 390 1.84 -22.50 25.95
CA LEU A 390 2.03 -21.40 26.89
C LEU A 390 2.71 -21.82 28.18
N GLU A 391 3.39 -20.88 28.84
CA GLU A 391 4.17 -21.05 30.05
C GLU A 391 3.69 -20.10 31.17
N VAL A 392 4.34 -20.19 32.35
CA VAL A 392 4.14 -19.20 33.42
C VAL A 392 4.53 -17.81 32.94
N GLY A 393 3.68 -16.82 33.16
CA GLY A 393 3.86 -15.45 32.67
C GLY A 393 3.14 -15.15 31.37
N ASP A 394 2.50 -16.14 30.75
CA ASP A 394 1.73 -16.00 29.52
C ASP A 394 0.22 -15.85 29.78
N ALA A 395 -0.50 -15.43 28.75
CA ALA A 395 -1.95 -15.36 28.74
C ALA A 395 -2.54 -15.91 27.44
N ALA A 396 -3.84 -16.15 27.44
CA ALA A 396 -4.64 -16.42 26.26
C ALA A 396 -5.95 -15.64 26.32
N PHE A 397 -6.38 -15.14 25.18
CA PHE A 397 -7.65 -14.43 25.01
C PHE A 397 -8.60 -15.26 24.18
N PHE A 398 -9.90 -15.16 24.47
CA PHE A 398 -10.91 -16.04 23.89
C PHE A 398 -12.07 -15.24 23.31
N LEU A 399 -12.41 -15.57 22.08
CA LEU A 399 -13.53 -15.03 21.35
C LEU A 399 -14.40 -16.18 20.86
N GLY A 400 -15.72 -16.00 20.83
CA GLY A 400 -16.64 -17.04 20.42
C GLY A 400 -17.83 -16.49 19.64
N GLY A 401 -18.32 -17.32 18.72
CA GLY A 401 -19.46 -17.03 17.86
C GLY A 401 -19.30 -17.67 16.49
N LYS A 402 -20.09 -17.19 15.53
CA LYS A 402 -19.81 -17.44 14.12
C LYS A 402 -18.53 -16.67 13.75
N PRO A 403 -17.60 -17.26 13.00
CA PRO A 403 -16.36 -16.57 12.58
C PRO A 403 -16.61 -15.21 11.95
N SER A 404 -17.62 -15.07 11.07
CA SER A 404 -18.01 -13.79 10.44
C SER A 404 -18.28 -12.65 11.46
N ALA A 405 -18.71 -12.99 12.68
CA ALA A 405 -19.05 -11.99 13.70
C ALA A 405 -17.84 -11.50 14.52
N PHE A 406 -16.76 -12.27 14.64
CA PHE A 406 -15.63 -11.91 15.52
C PHE A 406 -14.24 -11.94 14.88
N GLU A 407 -14.08 -12.61 13.74
CA GLU A 407 -12.79 -12.91 13.14
C GLU A 407 -11.95 -11.66 12.83
N ALA A 408 -12.57 -10.63 12.26
CA ALA A 408 -11.89 -9.37 11.97
C ALA A 408 -11.39 -8.66 13.25
N VAL A 409 -12.18 -8.70 14.33
CA VAL A 409 -11.77 -8.14 15.64
C VAL A 409 -10.66 -8.99 16.26
N ALA A 410 -10.74 -10.31 16.13
CA ALA A 410 -9.68 -11.21 16.60
C ALA A 410 -8.35 -10.94 15.89
N GLY A 411 -8.38 -10.67 14.58
CA GLY A 411 -7.21 -10.27 13.80
C GLY A 411 -6.60 -8.97 14.30
N ARG A 412 -7.43 -7.94 14.54
CA ARG A 412 -6.95 -6.65 15.10
C ARG A 412 -6.42 -6.82 16.53
N ALA A 413 -7.07 -7.62 17.36
CA ALA A 413 -6.60 -7.92 18.72
C ALA A 413 -5.25 -8.64 18.70
N ARG A 414 -5.05 -9.59 17.77
CA ARG A 414 -3.77 -10.26 17.56
C ARG A 414 -2.64 -9.24 17.26
N VAL A 415 -2.91 -8.28 16.41
CA VAL A 415 -1.94 -7.22 16.06
C VAL A 415 -1.63 -6.37 17.29
N GLU A 416 -2.64 -5.91 18.01
CA GLU A 416 -2.49 -5.10 19.22
C GLU A 416 -1.69 -5.84 20.31
N ILE A 417 -2.02 -7.11 20.56
CA ILE A 417 -1.29 -7.96 21.50
C ILE A 417 0.18 -8.09 21.10
N GLY A 418 0.46 -8.37 19.83
CA GLY A 418 1.82 -8.52 19.33
C GLY A 418 2.65 -7.24 19.48
N ASN A 419 2.05 -6.09 19.21
CA ASN A 419 2.70 -4.78 19.33
C ASN A 419 2.95 -4.38 20.80
N GLU A 420 1.95 -4.49 21.68
CA GLU A 420 2.12 -4.15 23.11
C GLU A 420 3.15 -5.06 23.81
N LEU A 421 3.24 -6.30 23.40
CA LEU A 421 4.20 -7.26 23.96
C LEU A 421 5.56 -7.24 23.27
N GLY A 422 5.76 -6.40 22.25
CA GLY A 422 7.02 -6.27 21.52
C GLY A 422 7.39 -7.54 20.71
N LEU A 423 6.41 -8.32 20.30
CA LEU A 423 6.61 -9.57 19.57
C LEU A 423 6.78 -9.35 18.06
N THR A 424 6.32 -8.21 17.54
CA THR A 424 6.39 -7.87 16.12
C THR A 424 7.80 -7.39 15.74
N GLU A 425 8.49 -8.13 14.86
CA GLU A 425 9.83 -7.78 14.37
C GLU A 425 9.76 -6.56 13.44
N GLN A 426 10.39 -5.44 13.82
CA GLN A 426 10.28 -4.18 13.07
C GLN A 426 11.17 -4.12 11.81
N ASP A 427 12.38 -4.66 11.88
CA ASP A 427 13.39 -4.57 10.80
C ASP A 427 13.31 -5.74 9.81
N ARG A 428 12.07 -6.07 9.36
CA ARG A 428 11.82 -7.23 8.50
C ARG A 428 10.67 -6.97 7.54
N PHE A 429 10.81 -7.48 6.33
CA PHE A 429 9.72 -7.69 5.36
C PHE A 429 9.38 -9.18 5.32
N ALA A 430 8.22 -9.53 5.84
CA ALA A 430 7.71 -10.88 5.90
C ALA A 430 6.56 -11.05 4.91
N PHE A 431 6.75 -11.95 3.93
CA PHE A 431 5.81 -12.19 2.85
C PHE A 431 5.06 -13.50 3.03
N ALA A 432 3.83 -13.55 2.54
CA ALA A 432 3.06 -14.78 2.40
C ALA A 432 2.16 -14.72 1.15
N TRP A 433 2.15 -15.78 0.37
CA TRP A 433 1.13 -16.02 -0.62
C TRP A 433 -0.13 -16.56 0.06
N ILE A 434 -1.24 -15.88 -0.14
CA ILE A 434 -2.56 -16.38 0.27
C ILE A 434 -3.20 -16.98 -0.96
N VAL A 435 -3.61 -18.24 -0.87
CA VAL A 435 -4.08 -19.06 -1.99
C VAL A 435 -5.41 -19.73 -1.65
N ASP A 436 -6.00 -20.42 -2.63
CA ASP A 436 -7.22 -21.20 -2.43
C ASP A 436 -8.41 -20.36 -1.94
N PHE A 437 -8.62 -19.22 -2.58
CA PHE A 437 -9.76 -18.37 -2.31
C PHE A 437 -11.06 -19.06 -2.73
N PRO A 438 -12.14 -18.96 -1.95
CA PRO A 438 -13.46 -19.38 -2.41
C PRO A 438 -13.91 -18.52 -3.59
N ILE A 439 -14.58 -19.13 -4.56
CA ILE A 439 -15.16 -18.39 -5.69
C ILE A 439 -16.46 -17.72 -5.28
N TYR A 440 -17.25 -18.38 -4.44
CA TYR A 440 -18.57 -17.94 -4.06
C TYR A 440 -18.69 -17.75 -2.55
N GLU A 441 -19.49 -16.76 -2.20
CA GLU A 441 -20.02 -16.59 -0.84
C GLU A 441 -21.54 -16.66 -0.84
N LYS A 442 -22.11 -16.83 0.33
CA LYS A 442 -23.54 -16.77 0.56
C LYS A 442 -23.87 -15.51 1.34
N ASP A 443 -24.62 -14.62 0.72
CA ASP A 443 -25.17 -13.46 1.39
C ASP A 443 -26.07 -13.90 2.57
N GLU A 444 -25.75 -13.48 3.78
CA GLU A 444 -26.45 -13.92 4.99
C GLU A 444 -27.89 -13.38 5.08
N GLU A 445 -28.17 -12.21 4.47
CA GLU A 445 -29.50 -11.59 4.51
C GLU A 445 -30.44 -12.16 3.45
N THR A 446 -29.95 -12.29 2.21
CA THR A 446 -30.75 -12.71 1.06
C THR A 446 -30.69 -14.21 0.79
N GLY A 447 -29.66 -14.88 1.33
CA GLY A 447 -29.37 -16.29 1.08
C GLY A 447 -28.90 -16.61 -0.36
N ARG A 448 -28.61 -15.59 -1.15
CA ARG A 448 -28.12 -15.74 -2.53
C ARG A 448 -26.65 -16.12 -2.56
N ILE A 449 -26.28 -16.86 -3.59
CA ILE A 449 -24.87 -17.11 -3.91
C ILE A 449 -24.39 -15.99 -4.84
N ASP A 450 -23.26 -15.38 -4.51
CA ASP A 450 -22.59 -14.41 -5.36
C ASP A 450 -21.08 -14.68 -5.38
N PHE A 451 -20.34 -13.99 -6.24
CA PHE A 451 -18.89 -14.06 -6.24
C PHE A 451 -18.30 -13.37 -5.01
N GLU A 452 -17.40 -14.04 -4.31
CA GLU A 452 -16.71 -13.43 -3.17
C GLU A 452 -15.60 -12.46 -3.60
N HIS A 453 -14.88 -12.83 -4.68
CA HIS A 453 -13.76 -12.04 -5.20
C HIS A 453 -13.85 -11.89 -6.73
N ASN A 454 -12.74 -12.15 -7.45
CA ASN A 454 -12.67 -11.96 -8.89
C ASN A 454 -13.42 -13.07 -9.66
N PRO A 455 -14.50 -12.74 -10.39
CA PRO A 455 -15.31 -13.71 -11.12
C PRO A 455 -14.60 -14.36 -12.33
N PHE A 456 -13.43 -13.81 -12.72
CA PHE A 456 -12.67 -14.30 -13.86
C PHE A 456 -11.60 -15.33 -13.49
N SER A 457 -11.54 -15.76 -12.24
CA SER A 457 -10.62 -16.79 -11.78
C SER A 457 -11.07 -18.17 -12.26
N MET A 458 -10.11 -19.01 -12.67
CA MET A 458 -10.40 -20.40 -13.04
C MET A 458 -10.77 -21.20 -11.78
N PRO A 459 -11.92 -21.89 -11.77
CA PRO A 459 -12.24 -22.84 -10.70
C PRO A 459 -11.24 -23.99 -10.65
N GLN A 460 -10.77 -24.33 -9.45
CA GLN A 460 -10.03 -25.57 -9.24
C GLN A 460 -10.95 -26.77 -9.52
N GLY A 461 -10.50 -27.69 -10.35
CA GLY A 461 -11.34 -28.79 -10.84
C GLY A 461 -12.24 -28.45 -12.04
N GLY A 462 -12.21 -27.20 -12.51
CA GLY A 462 -12.90 -26.79 -13.75
C GLY A 462 -14.42 -26.99 -13.71
N MET A 463 -14.99 -27.51 -14.80
CA MET A 463 -16.44 -27.71 -14.94
C MET A 463 -17.00 -28.67 -13.89
N GLU A 464 -16.27 -29.75 -13.57
CA GLU A 464 -16.74 -30.77 -12.61
C GLU A 464 -16.95 -30.19 -11.21
N ALA A 465 -16.10 -29.24 -10.78
CA ALA A 465 -16.25 -28.58 -9.49
C ALA A 465 -17.52 -27.73 -9.41
N LEU A 466 -17.94 -27.13 -10.52
CA LEU A 466 -19.15 -26.29 -10.61
C LEU A 466 -20.46 -27.07 -10.56
N ASP A 467 -20.42 -28.39 -10.74
CA ASP A 467 -21.58 -29.26 -10.58
C ASP A 467 -21.85 -29.66 -9.12
N GLY A 468 -20.94 -29.35 -8.22
CA GLY A 468 -21.01 -29.64 -6.79
C GLY A 468 -21.63 -28.51 -5.94
N ASP A 469 -21.24 -28.47 -4.66
CA ASP A 469 -21.63 -27.42 -3.74
C ASP A 469 -20.84 -26.12 -4.05
N PRO A 470 -21.50 -25.03 -4.47
CA PRO A 470 -20.82 -23.79 -4.84
C PRO A 470 -19.91 -23.22 -3.74
N LEU A 471 -20.30 -23.35 -2.48
CA LEU A 471 -19.55 -22.82 -1.34
C LEU A 471 -18.24 -23.58 -1.05
N LYS A 472 -18.00 -24.71 -1.75
CA LYS A 472 -16.77 -25.49 -1.66
C LYS A 472 -15.84 -25.29 -2.85
N VAL A 473 -16.27 -24.54 -3.86
CA VAL A 473 -15.47 -24.30 -5.07
C VAL A 473 -14.39 -23.28 -4.76
N LEU A 474 -13.13 -23.68 -4.89
CA LEU A 474 -11.97 -22.81 -4.76
C LEU A 474 -11.52 -22.33 -6.14
N GLY A 475 -10.98 -21.11 -6.19
CA GLY A 475 -10.38 -20.55 -7.40
C GLY A 475 -8.85 -20.60 -7.36
N TYR A 476 -8.24 -20.58 -8.53
CA TYR A 476 -6.81 -20.27 -8.69
C TYR A 476 -6.61 -18.76 -8.57
N GLN A 477 -6.99 -18.20 -7.44
CA GLN A 477 -6.78 -16.82 -7.05
C GLN A 477 -5.74 -16.76 -5.96
N TYR A 478 -4.92 -15.72 -5.97
CA TYR A 478 -3.83 -15.54 -5.03
C TYR A 478 -3.55 -14.08 -4.77
N ASP A 479 -3.24 -13.77 -3.50
CA ASP A 479 -2.76 -12.46 -3.06
C ASP A 479 -1.39 -12.64 -2.39
N LEU A 480 -0.56 -11.61 -2.49
CA LEU A 480 0.69 -11.52 -1.73
C LEU A 480 0.52 -10.50 -0.61
N ALA A 481 0.61 -10.97 0.61
CA ALA A 481 0.67 -10.13 1.80
C ALA A 481 2.11 -9.83 2.20
N CYS A 482 2.38 -8.60 2.64
CA CYS A 482 3.63 -8.19 3.26
C CYS A 482 3.34 -7.28 4.44
N ASN A 483 3.78 -7.66 5.63
CA ASN A 483 3.65 -6.84 6.84
C ASN A 483 2.22 -6.32 7.10
N GLY A 484 1.20 -7.12 6.77
CA GLY A 484 -0.21 -6.75 6.96
C GLY A 484 -0.85 -6.00 5.80
N TYR A 485 -0.13 -5.80 4.70
CA TYR A 485 -0.66 -5.15 3.49
C TYR A 485 -0.71 -6.13 2.32
N GLU A 486 -1.77 -6.04 1.53
CA GLU A 486 -1.83 -6.67 0.21
C GLU A 486 -0.96 -5.89 -0.77
N LEU A 487 0.07 -6.53 -1.30
CA LEU A 487 0.93 -5.93 -2.33
C LEU A 487 0.58 -6.39 -3.74
N VAL A 488 0.13 -7.63 -3.88
CA VAL A 488 -0.17 -8.25 -5.18
C VAL A 488 -1.50 -8.97 -5.08
N SER A 489 -2.30 -8.87 -6.12
CA SER A 489 -3.47 -9.72 -6.35
C SER A 489 -3.45 -10.26 -7.76
N GLY A 490 -3.84 -11.52 -7.93
CA GLY A 490 -3.84 -12.19 -9.23
C GLY A 490 -4.65 -13.47 -9.28
N ALA A 491 -4.71 -14.05 -10.47
CA ALA A 491 -5.37 -15.32 -10.69
C ALA A 491 -4.86 -16.01 -11.96
N ILE A 492 -5.05 -17.33 -12.04
CA ILE A 492 -5.15 -18.03 -13.31
C ILE A 492 -6.55 -17.79 -13.83
N ARG A 493 -6.66 -17.30 -15.08
CA ARG A 493 -7.92 -16.81 -15.63
C ARG A 493 -8.79 -17.93 -16.18
N ASN A 494 -10.08 -17.74 -16.04
CA ASN A 494 -11.04 -18.60 -16.72
C ASN A 494 -11.14 -18.15 -18.19
N HIS A 495 -10.44 -18.87 -19.06
CA HIS A 495 -10.35 -18.58 -20.50
C HIS A 495 -11.32 -19.43 -21.35
N ARG A 496 -12.16 -20.24 -20.69
CA ARG A 496 -13.11 -21.14 -21.33
C ARG A 496 -14.53 -20.62 -21.20
N PRO A 497 -15.19 -20.23 -22.33
CA PRO A 497 -16.52 -19.62 -22.29
C PRO A 497 -17.55 -20.48 -21.56
N GLU A 498 -17.55 -21.79 -21.78
CA GLU A 498 -18.50 -22.71 -21.17
C GLU A 498 -18.39 -22.77 -19.64
N ILE A 499 -17.17 -22.73 -19.10
CA ILE A 499 -16.93 -22.68 -17.65
C ILE A 499 -17.34 -21.30 -17.12
N MET A 500 -17.06 -20.24 -17.86
CA MET A 500 -17.41 -18.86 -17.47
C MET A 500 -18.94 -18.70 -17.36
N PHE A 501 -19.70 -19.13 -18.37
CA PHE A 501 -21.16 -19.06 -18.32
C PHE A 501 -21.73 -19.86 -17.15
N LYS A 502 -21.20 -21.06 -16.89
CA LYS A 502 -21.63 -21.90 -15.78
C LYS A 502 -21.32 -21.23 -14.42
N ALA A 503 -20.15 -20.64 -14.27
CA ALA A 503 -19.77 -19.94 -13.06
C ALA A 503 -20.69 -18.74 -12.77
N PHE A 504 -21.01 -17.96 -13.80
CA PHE A 504 -21.92 -16.81 -13.66
C PHE A 504 -23.40 -17.24 -13.46
N GLU A 505 -23.84 -18.34 -14.07
CA GLU A 505 -25.17 -18.90 -13.84
C GLU A 505 -25.41 -19.24 -12.36
N ILE A 506 -24.41 -19.81 -11.69
CA ILE A 506 -24.45 -20.13 -10.25
C ILE A 506 -24.63 -18.86 -9.41
N ALA A 507 -24.00 -17.76 -9.80
CA ALA A 507 -24.16 -16.45 -9.15
C ALA A 507 -25.44 -15.69 -9.59
N GLY A 508 -26.30 -16.33 -10.40
CA GLY A 508 -27.59 -15.77 -10.80
C GLY A 508 -27.58 -14.88 -12.05
N TYR A 509 -26.48 -14.88 -12.82
CA TYR A 509 -26.37 -14.14 -14.08
C TYR A 509 -26.62 -15.07 -15.26
N ASP A 510 -27.54 -14.72 -16.14
CA ASP A 510 -27.75 -15.47 -17.37
C ASP A 510 -26.69 -15.14 -18.45
N GLU A 511 -26.65 -15.98 -19.50
CA GLU A 511 -25.68 -15.80 -20.59
C GLU A 511 -25.82 -14.44 -21.30
N ALA A 512 -27.04 -13.92 -21.42
CA ALA A 512 -27.32 -12.65 -22.08
C ALA A 512 -26.71 -11.48 -21.29
N GLU A 513 -26.83 -11.52 -19.96
CA GLU A 513 -26.22 -10.52 -19.08
C GLU A 513 -24.69 -10.58 -19.09
N VAL A 514 -24.11 -11.78 -19.08
CA VAL A 514 -22.65 -11.97 -19.19
C VAL A 514 -22.13 -11.44 -20.52
N ARG A 515 -22.82 -11.74 -21.64
CA ARG A 515 -22.45 -11.20 -22.96
C ARG A 515 -22.61 -9.69 -23.05
N LYS A 516 -23.58 -9.12 -22.37
CA LYS A 516 -23.78 -7.67 -22.32
C LYS A 516 -22.65 -6.97 -21.56
N ARG A 517 -22.21 -7.52 -20.43
CA ARG A 517 -21.17 -6.93 -19.57
C ARG A 517 -19.75 -7.20 -20.08
N PHE A 518 -19.48 -8.42 -20.56
CA PHE A 518 -18.16 -8.92 -20.90
C PHE A 518 -18.03 -9.40 -22.34
N GLY A 519 -18.91 -8.94 -23.23
CA GLY A 519 -19.03 -9.44 -24.60
C GLY A 519 -17.73 -9.42 -25.40
N GLY A 520 -16.91 -8.38 -25.24
CA GLY A 520 -15.62 -8.30 -25.90
C GLY A 520 -14.66 -9.43 -25.53
N MET A 521 -14.57 -9.75 -24.25
CA MET A 521 -13.71 -10.81 -23.73
C MET A 521 -14.27 -12.20 -24.07
N VAL A 522 -15.57 -12.42 -23.83
CA VAL A 522 -16.23 -13.69 -24.15
C VAL A 522 -16.13 -14.02 -25.64
N ASN A 523 -16.34 -13.04 -26.52
CA ASN A 523 -16.18 -13.21 -27.96
C ASN A 523 -14.74 -13.57 -28.33
N ALA A 524 -13.75 -12.93 -27.72
CA ALA A 524 -12.35 -13.22 -27.98
C ALA A 524 -11.99 -14.66 -27.59
N PHE A 525 -12.50 -15.15 -26.47
CA PHE A 525 -12.23 -16.51 -26.00
C PHE A 525 -12.76 -17.60 -26.94
N GLN A 526 -13.76 -17.29 -27.76
CA GLN A 526 -14.28 -18.21 -28.78
C GLN A 526 -13.30 -18.46 -29.94
N TYR A 527 -12.28 -17.61 -30.08
CA TYR A 527 -11.28 -17.70 -31.15
C TYR A 527 -9.94 -18.27 -30.70
N GLY A 528 -9.91 -19.08 -29.66
CA GLY A 528 -8.74 -19.84 -29.24
C GLY A 528 -7.87 -19.10 -28.21
N ALA A 529 -8.46 -18.76 -27.09
CA ALA A 529 -7.72 -18.19 -25.96
C ALA A 529 -6.77 -19.22 -25.35
N PRO A 530 -5.47 -18.87 -25.12
CA PRO A 530 -4.56 -19.74 -24.40
C PRO A 530 -4.92 -19.76 -22.91
N PRO A 531 -4.54 -20.81 -22.14
CA PRO A 531 -4.51 -20.71 -20.69
C PRO A 531 -3.54 -19.59 -20.30
N HIS A 532 -3.96 -18.71 -19.39
CA HIS A 532 -3.18 -17.55 -19.00
C HIS A 532 -3.46 -17.14 -17.55
N GLY A 533 -2.53 -16.40 -17.00
CA GLY A 533 -2.62 -15.87 -15.65
C GLY A 533 -1.63 -14.73 -15.43
N GLY A 534 -1.85 -14.00 -14.38
CA GLY A 534 -1.01 -12.87 -14.03
C GLY A 534 -1.42 -12.23 -12.72
N CYS A 535 -0.89 -11.05 -12.48
CA CYS A 535 -1.17 -10.31 -11.27
C CYS A 535 -0.98 -8.82 -11.46
N ALA A 536 -1.40 -8.06 -10.46
CA ALA A 536 -1.15 -6.63 -10.33
C ALA A 536 -0.53 -6.34 -8.97
N ALA A 537 0.58 -5.59 -8.95
CA ALA A 537 1.27 -5.18 -7.74
C ALA A 537 1.12 -3.67 -7.54
N GLY A 538 0.62 -3.23 -6.38
CA GLY A 538 0.43 -1.81 -6.07
C GLY A 538 1.74 -1.08 -5.85
N ILE A 539 2.14 -0.22 -6.80
CA ILE A 539 3.40 0.55 -6.72
C ILE A 539 3.40 1.47 -5.50
N ASP A 540 2.31 2.15 -5.25
CA ASP A 540 2.19 3.12 -4.15
C ASP A 540 2.39 2.44 -2.78
N ARG A 541 1.81 1.26 -2.56
CA ARG A 541 2.00 0.49 -1.33
C ARG A 541 3.41 -0.07 -1.19
N ILE A 542 4.00 -0.57 -2.27
CA ILE A 542 5.39 -1.03 -2.28
C ILE A 542 6.31 0.10 -1.83
N VAL A 543 6.18 1.28 -2.43
CA VAL A 543 7.01 2.44 -2.08
C VAL A 543 6.73 2.93 -0.66
N MET A 544 5.47 2.92 -0.21
CA MET A 544 5.07 3.26 1.15
C MET A 544 5.79 2.37 2.19
N LEU A 545 5.82 1.06 1.98
CA LEU A 545 6.51 0.12 2.86
C LEU A 545 8.04 0.31 2.82
N LEU A 546 8.61 0.52 1.64
CA LEU A 546 10.05 0.75 1.47
C LEU A 546 10.50 2.07 2.11
N ALA A 547 9.68 3.11 2.03
CA ALA A 547 9.94 4.41 2.64
C ALA A 547 9.64 4.46 4.15
N ASP A 548 9.08 3.39 4.72
CA ASP A 548 8.61 3.32 6.11
C ASP A 548 7.60 4.42 6.46
N GLU A 549 6.65 4.66 5.55
CA GLU A 549 5.60 5.65 5.71
C GLU A 549 4.27 5.01 6.11
N ALA A 550 3.57 5.64 7.05
CA ALA A 550 2.25 5.20 7.48
C ALA A 550 1.10 5.71 6.58
N ASN A 551 1.39 6.68 5.70
CA ASN A 551 0.41 7.33 4.86
C ASN A 551 0.88 7.33 3.41
N ILE A 552 0.06 6.76 2.52
CA ILE A 552 0.37 6.63 1.09
C ILE A 552 0.60 7.97 0.39
N ARG A 553 0.01 9.07 0.90
CA ARG A 553 0.20 10.42 0.36
C ARG A 553 1.64 10.95 0.51
N GLU A 554 2.43 10.35 1.39
CA GLU A 554 3.86 10.69 1.55
C GLU A 554 4.73 10.16 0.39
N VAL A 555 4.20 9.25 -0.43
CA VAL A 555 4.91 8.64 -1.57
C VAL A 555 4.26 8.93 -2.93
N ILE A 556 3.29 9.83 -2.96
CA ILE A 556 2.63 10.32 -4.18
C ILE A 556 2.97 11.81 -4.38
N LEU A 557 3.37 12.20 -5.60
CA LEU A 557 3.79 13.58 -5.90
C LEU A 557 2.68 14.60 -5.58
N PHE A 558 1.51 14.43 -6.17
CA PHE A 558 0.37 15.34 -6.06
C PHE A 558 -0.89 14.58 -5.66
N PRO A 559 -0.99 14.13 -4.39
CA PRO A 559 -2.15 13.37 -3.93
C PRO A 559 -3.35 14.27 -3.67
N MET A 560 -4.54 13.72 -3.80
CA MET A 560 -5.76 14.34 -3.27
C MET A 560 -5.84 14.13 -1.74
N ASN A 561 -6.67 14.94 -1.08
CA ASN A 561 -6.98 14.79 0.33
C ASN A 561 -7.97 13.62 0.58
N GLN A 562 -8.36 13.41 1.85
CA GLN A 562 -9.32 12.37 2.24
C GLN A 562 -10.75 12.56 1.69
N ARG A 563 -11.06 13.70 1.08
CA ARG A 563 -12.34 13.97 0.44
C ARG A 563 -12.26 13.91 -1.08
N ALA A 564 -11.18 13.34 -1.61
CA ALA A 564 -10.89 13.28 -3.05
C ALA A 564 -10.84 14.69 -3.69
N GLU A 565 -10.26 15.66 -2.99
CA GLU A 565 -10.07 17.03 -3.47
C GLU A 565 -8.57 17.31 -3.72
N ASP A 566 -8.25 17.83 -4.89
CA ASP A 566 -6.95 18.45 -5.18
C ASP A 566 -6.99 19.92 -4.76
N LEU A 567 -6.41 20.22 -3.61
CA LEU A 567 -6.42 21.57 -3.02
C LEU A 567 -5.51 22.55 -3.76
N MET A 568 -4.55 22.07 -4.55
CA MET A 568 -3.62 22.88 -5.31
C MET A 568 -4.23 23.29 -6.66
N MET A 569 -4.84 22.33 -7.38
CA MET A 569 -5.44 22.56 -8.68
C MET A 569 -6.93 22.88 -8.62
N ASN A 570 -7.51 22.87 -7.42
CA ASN A 570 -8.94 23.12 -7.17
C ASN A 570 -9.84 22.16 -7.97
N ALA A 571 -9.57 20.85 -7.82
CA ALA A 571 -10.39 19.80 -8.41
C ALA A 571 -11.07 18.96 -7.30
N PRO A 572 -12.32 18.49 -7.49
CA PRO A 572 -13.21 18.79 -8.61
C PRO A 572 -13.73 20.22 -8.57
N ASN A 573 -14.07 20.77 -9.73
CA ASN A 573 -14.66 22.09 -9.85
C ASN A 573 -15.90 22.09 -10.76
N GLU A 574 -16.65 23.17 -10.74
CA GLU A 574 -17.85 23.32 -11.57
C GLU A 574 -17.47 23.46 -13.06
N PRO A 575 -18.08 22.66 -13.96
CA PRO A 575 -17.88 22.82 -15.38
C PRO A 575 -18.59 24.09 -15.89
N MET A 576 -18.09 24.65 -16.97
CA MET A 576 -18.77 25.76 -17.65
C MET A 576 -20.09 25.29 -18.29
N ASN A 577 -21.10 26.14 -18.26
CA ASN A 577 -22.42 25.85 -18.87
C ASN A 577 -22.32 25.49 -20.36
N GLU A 578 -21.34 26.04 -21.07
CA GLU A 578 -21.09 25.75 -22.46
C GLU A 578 -20.60 24.32 -22.66
N GLN A 579 -19.69 23.86 -21.80
CA GLN A 579 -19.22 22.46 -21.79
C GLN A 579 -20.38 21.48 -21.53
N LEU A 580 -21.25 21.78 -20.56
CA LEU A 580 -22.42 20.95 -20.28
C LEU A 580 -23.38 20.87 -21.48
N ARG A 581 -23.60 21.99 -22.19
CA ARG A 581 -24.43 22.02 -23.41
C ARG A 581 -23.82 21.19 -24.53
N GLU A 582 -22.52 21.31 -24.76
CA GLU A 582 -21.81 20.52 -25.76
C GLU A 582 -21.89 19.02 -25.49
N LEU A 583 -21.89 18.63 -24.21
CA LEU A 583 -22.02 17.25 -23.76
C LEU A 583 -23.47 16.78 -23.63
N SER A 584 -24.44 17.66 -23.87
CA SER A 584 -25.89 17.36 -23.66
C SER A 584 -26.20 16.91 -22.22
N LEU A 585 -25.55 17.51 -21.23
CA LEU A 585 -25.69 17.19 -19.80
C LEU A 585 -26.34 18.33 -19.03
N ARG A 586 -26.97 17.95 -17.93
CA ARG A 586 -27.50 18.86 -16.91
C ARG A 586 -27.14 18.36 -15.53
N VAL A 587 -26.65 19.26 -14.68
CA VAL A 587 -26.46 18.97 -13.24
C VAL A 587 -27.84 19.02 -12.57
N ILE A 588 -28.15 17.98 -11.80
CA ILE A 588 -29.33 17.91 -10.95
C ILE A 588 -28.80 18.02 -9.52
N GLU A 589 -29.30 19.03 -8.78
CA GLU A 589 -28.95 19.15 -7.38
C GLU A 589 -29.55 17.96 -6.61
N PRO A 590 -28.77 17.38 -5.66
CA PRO A 590 -29.30 16.34 -4.80
C PRO A 590 -30.52 16.86 -4.03
N ASP A 591 -31.54 16.06 -3.88
CA ASP A 591 -32.67 16.37 -3.01
C ASP A 591 -32.13 16.59 -1.59
N SER A 592 -32.37 17.79 -1.03
CA SER A 592 -31.92 18.27 0.29
C SER A 592 -32.51 17.48 1.45
#